data_29426a6730b521a386607d0073207479
#
_entry.id   29426a6730b521a386607d0073207479
#
_cell.length_a   1.000
_cell.length_b   1.000
_cell.length_c   1.000
_cell.angle_alpha   90.00
_cell.angle_beta   90.00
_cell.angle_gamma   90.00
#
_symmetry.space_group_name_H-M   'P 1'
#
loop_
_entity.id
_entity.type
_entity.pdbx_description
1 polymer ?
#
loop_
_entity_poly.entity_id
_entity_poly.type
_entity_poly.pdbx_seq_one_letter_code
_entity_poly.pdbx_strand_id
1 'polypeptide(L)'
;MNKTAIILITLLLLAAGDTFSQIPLNLKVRHRTDGDTITLASALRSRGLLTVQTTPDPVTGKSVSIFLNDLKYYEMIPENPESLWQMILLRSPVYDKLLKSGYSYETRSAMEDMMKEYLSRAEQNNSFYIDSYLEARLYAILRKVYPVRHTDRRPGIVSLRIVSEIAPDAWVGPDGTLVITTGMIAALDNETEMMALMAQEVAHFALDHHLSNYSAALALEINPALGNLIRNNRQQEMEADNCATSVLSYYGKSFSFLGSMLRNVIDYGELMGSFYLGSFPDAKSRADKYKDAIIDKSADYDKLVAPVISYNAFMAYSQSHYLLCRRLLERNIASGSATADDIVLLSQAMMNLSGSDHEDLEALALVRSVTESLQEAPPGAFRQEALLLLRLGRRGETETALDRYQEALEREEMKYSQRPGDWSEVLSYLASEKEWVARTRTR
;
A
#
# COMPACT_ATOMS: atom_id res chain seq x y z
N MET A 1 -27.10 -47.93 34.20
CA MET A 1 -26.23 -47.78 33.04
C MET A 1 -25.15 -48.83 33.06
N ASN A 2 -25.04 -49.65 32.01
CA ASN A 2 -24.17 -50.83 31.97
C ASN A 2 -22.70 -50.36 31.90
N LYS A 3 -21.80 -50.99 32.70
CA LYS A 3 -20.36 -50.63 32.70
C LYS A 3 -19.75 -50.63 31.28
N THR A 4 -20.25 -51.50 30.43
CA THR A 4 -19.86 -51.58 29.03
C THR A 4 -20.24 -50.31 28.24
N ALA A 5 -21.42 -49.69 28.52
CA ALA A 5 -21.84 -48.44 27.91
C ALA A 5 -21.01 -47.23 28.36
N ILE A 6 -20.59 -47.21 29.61
CA ILE A 6 -19.71 -46.17 30.13
C ILE A 6 -18.32 -46.27 29.52
N ILE A 7 -17.78 -47.47 29.35
CA ILE A 7 -16.47 -47.70 28.67
C ILE A 7 -16.53 -47.31 27.21
N LEU A 8 -17.65 -47.62 26.50
CA LEU A 8 -17.85 -47.27 25.10
C LEU A 8 -17.98 -45.75 24.91
N ILE A 9 -18.73 -45.06 25.83
CA ILE A 9 -18.86 -43.60 25.83
C ILE A 9 -17.52 -42.93 26.16
N THR A 10 -16.75 -43.49 27.12
CA THR A 10 -15.41 -42.95 27.46
C THR A 10 -14.42 -43.19 26.32
N LEU A 11 -14.49 -44.36 25.59
CA LEU A 11 -13.67 -44.60 24.41
C LEU A 11 -14.12 -43.75 23.21
N LEU A 12 -15.41 -43.46 23.04
CA LEU A 12 -15.94 -42.52 22.04
C LEU A 12 -15.58 -41.06 22.37
N LEU A 13 -15.60 -40.68 23.65
CA LEU A 13 -15.16 -39.36 24.09
C LEU A 13 -13.63 -39.21 24.00
N LEU A 14 -12.85 -40.27 24.21
CA LEU A 14 -11.40 -40.29 23.98
C LEU A 14 -11.07 -40.32 22.46
N ALA A 15 -11.91 -40.92 21.62
CA ALA A 15 -11.78 -40.87 20.15
C ALA A 15 -12.29 -39.54 19.54
N ALA A 16 -13.25 -38.87 20.22
CA ALA A 16 -13.74 -37.54 19.81
C ALA A 16 -12.84 -36.39 20.29
N GLY A 17 -11.79 -36.71 21.09
CA GLY A 17 -10.94 -35.72 21.75
C GLY A 17 -9.82 -35.12 20.92
N ASP A 18 -9.47 -35.68 19.79
CA ASP A 18 -8.44 -35.15 18.90
C ASP A 18 -8.95 -35.12 17.45
N THR A 19 -9.76 -34.13 17.09
CA THR A 19 -9.84 -33.72 15.69
C THR A 19 -8.46 -33.19 15.34
N PHE A 20 -7.62 -34.03 14.71
CA PHE A 20 -6.30 -33.65 14.25
C PHE A 20 -6.45 -32.47 13.29
N SER A 21 -6.09 -31.29 13.79
CA SER A 21 -6.01 -30.10 12.97
C SER A 21 -4.79 -30.30 12.06
N GLN A 22 -5.02 -30.61 10.80
CA GLN A 22 -3.99 -30.83 9.81
C GLN A 22 -3.94 -29.66 8.82
N ILE A 23 -2.78 -29.12 8.59
CA ILE A 23 -2.54 -28.10 7.56
C ILE A 23 -1.74 -28.76 6.43
N PRO A 24 -2.26 -28.78 5.19
CA PRO A 24 -1.53 -29.34 4.07
C PRO A 24 -0.28 -28.52 3.77
N LEU A 25 0.80 -29.22 3.42
CA LEU A 25 2.08 -28.64 2.99
C LEU A 25 2.46 -29.21 1.61
N ASN A 26 3.31 -28.48 0.93
CA ASN A 26 4.05 -28.95 -0.22
C ASN A 26 5.42 -28.27 -0.21
N LEU A 27 6.25 -28.65 0.76
CA LEU A 27 7.53 -28.01 1.00
C LEU A 27 8.65 -29.05 0.92
N LYS A 28 9.58 -28.84 -0.01
CA LYS A 28 10.78 -29.65 -0.13
C LYS A 28 11.81 -29.26 0.92
N VAL A 29 12.40 -30.24 1.58
CA VAL A 29 13.46 -30.03 2.57
C VAL A 29 14.61 -31.00 2.30
N ARG A 30 15.84 -30.54 2.54
CA ARG A 30 17.07 -31.34 2.39
C ARG A 30 17.74 -31.50 3.74
N HIS A 31 18.02 -32.75 4.12
CA HIS A 31 18.77 -32.99 5.34
C HIS A 31 20.21 -32.48 5.21
N ARG A 32 20.70 -31.75 6.24
CA ARG A 32 21.97 -31.03 6.15
C ARG A 32 23.21 -31.94 6.16
N THR A 33 23.07 -33.16 6.70
CA THR A 33 24.21 -34.06 6.89
C THR A 33 24.38 -35.04 5.72
N ASP A 34 23.29 -35.69 5.29
CA ASP A 34 23.32 -36.75 4.26
C ASP A 34 22.89 -36.24 2.88
N GLY A 35 22.29 -35.04 2.83
CA GLY A 35 21.83 -34.42 1.58
C GLY A 35 20.51 -34.98 1.06
N ASP A 36 19.89 -35.91 1.77
CA ASP A 36 18.63 -36.52 1.36
C ASP A 36 17.51 -35.48 1.32
N THR A 37 16.72 -35.52 0.23
CA THR A 37 15.63 -34.59 -0.01
C THR A 37 14.30 -35.30 0.14
N ILE A 38 13.43 -34.72 0.98
CA ILE A 38 12.07 -35.21 1.24
C ILE A 38 11.07 -34.07 1.08
N THR A 39 9.81 -34.41 0.83
CA THR A 39 8.72 -33.44 0.76
C THR A 39 7.84 -33.55 1.99
N LEU A 40 7.60 -32.42 2.65
CA LEU A 40 6.63 -32.29 3.74
C LEU A 40 5.23 -32.17 3.15
N ALA A 41 4.32 -33.05 3.53
CA ALA A 41 2.96 -33.11 3.01
C ALA A 41 1.95 -32.43 3.94
N SER A 42 2.22 -32.40 5.24
CA SER A 42 1.31 -31.77 6.19
C SER A 42 2.01 -31.42 7.51
N ALA A 43 1.44 -30.44 8.21
CA ALA A 43 1.71 -30.20 9.60
C ALA A 43 0.49 -30.56 10.44
N LEU A 44 0.71 -31.15 11.60
CA LEU A 44 -0.35 -31.55 12.52
C LEU A 44 0.08 -31.37 13.98
N ARG A 45 -0.91 -31.19 14.84
CA ARG A 45 -0.72 -31.17 16.28
C ARG A 45 -1.29 -32.48 16.86
N SER A 46 -0.44 -33.25 17.49
CA SER A 46 -0.85 -34.50 18.17
C SER A 46 -0.34 -34.47 19.60
N ARG A 47 -1.23 -34.71 20.57
CA ARG A 47 -0.91 -34.73 22.00
C ARG A 47 -0.08 -33.53 22.48
N GLY A 48 -0.40 -32.33 21.99
CA GLY A 48 0.29 -31.10 22.35
C GLY A 48 1.62 -30.87 21.61
N LEU A 49 2.09 -31.82 20.80
CA LEU A 49 3.32 -31.69 20.02
C LEU A 49 3.01 -31.31 18.57
N LEU A 50 3.76 -30.39 18.01
CA LEU A 50 3.69 -30.00 16.61
C LEU A 50 4.67 -30.87 15.81
N THR A 51 4.14 -31.60 14.84
CA THR A 51 4.91 -32.45 13.92
C THR A 51 4.58 -32.13 12.48
N VAL A 52 5.53 -32.38 11.59
CA VAL A 52 5.33 -32.37 10.14
C VAL A 52 5.44 -33.80 9.62
N GLN A 53 4.62 -34.14 8.64
CA GLN A 53 4.66 -35.45 7.99
C GLN A 53 5.20 -35.34 6.58
N THR A 54 6.03 -36.31 6.19
CA THR A 54 6.47 -36.45 4.80
C THR A 54 5.34 -36.97 3.90
N THR A 55 5.48 -36.80 2.60
CA THR A 55 4.73 -37.61 1.64
C THR A 55 4.96 -39.10 1.92
N PRO A 56 3.96 -39.96 1.74
CA PRO A 56 4.14 -41.40 1.85
C PRO A 56 5.24 -41.90 0.91
N ASP A 57 6.11 -42.73 1.42
CA ASP A 57 7.08 -43.44 0.58
C ASP A 57 6.35 -44.29 -0.47
N PRO A 58 6.70 -44.17 -1.75
CA PRO A 58 5.95 -44.85 -2.83
C PRO A 58 6.02 -46.39 -2.77
N VAL A 59 7.01 -46.94 -2.09
CA VAL A 59 7.19 -48.39 -1.99
C VAL A 59 6.52 -48.98 -0.75
N THR A 60 6.73 -48.28 0.41
CA THR A 60 6.24 -48.79 1.70
C THR A 60 4.90 -48.20 2.12
N GLY A 61 4.44 -47.13 1.47
CA GLY A 61 3.23 -46.40 1.82
C GLY A 61 3.32 -45.66 3.17
N LYS A 62 4.49 -45.61 3.82
CA LYS A 62 4.68 -45.00 5.15
C LYS A 62 5.13 -43.58 5.06
N SER A 63 4.54 -42.71 5.89
CA SER A 63 5.02 -41.36 6.13
C SER A 63 5.89 -41.31 7.38
N VAL A 64 6.90 -40.44 7.36
CA VAL A 64 7.75 -40.16 8.52
C VAL A 64 7.23 -38.88 9.20
N SER A 65 7.12 -38.95 10.52
CA SER A 65 6.80 -37.79 11.35
C SER A 65 8.09 -37.16 11.91
N ILE A 66 8.25 -35.86 11.67
CA ILE A 66 9.40 -35.08 12.13
C ILE A 66 8.87 -34.04 13.11
N PHE A 67 9.49 -33.89 14.27
CA PHE A 67 9.15 -32.81 15.21
C PHE A 67 9.51 -31.45 14.58
N LEU A 68 8.68 -30.43 14.79
CA LEU A 68 8.96 -29.10 14.25
C LEU A 68 10.35 -28.59 14.64
N ASN A 69 10.78 -28.83 15.88
CA ASN A 69 12.10 -28.42 16.38
C ASN A 69 13.26 -29.12 15.65
N ASP A 70 13.03 -30.27 15.04
CA ASP A 70 14.05 -31.02 14.33
C ASP A 70 14.22 -30.54 12.90
N LEU A 71 13.30 -29.68 12.40
CA LEU A 71 13.46 -29.01 11.10
C LEU A 71 14.71 -28.12 11.02
N LYS A 72 15.33 -27.78 12.15
CA LYS A 72 16.65 -27.11 12.18
C LYS A 72 17.75 -27.92 11.49
N TYR A 73 17.61 -29.23 11.42
CA TYR A 73 18.55 -30.13 10.74
C TYR A 73 18.30 -30.20 9.23
N TYR A 74 17.28 -29.53 8.73
CA TYR A 74 16.91 -29.50 7.32
C TYR A 74 17.07 -28.09 6.75
N GLU A 75 17.50 -28.04 5.51
CA GLU A 75 17.40 -26.84 4.66
C GLU A 75 16.05 -26.88 3.93
N MET A 76 15.25 -25.86 4.10
CA MET A 76 13.98 -25.72 3.38
C MET A 76 14.22 -25.10 2.01
N ILE A 77 13.66 -25.73 0.94
CA ILE A 77 13.86 -25.37 -0.46
C ILE A 77 12.50 -24.96 -1.05
N PRO A 78 12.14 -23.68 -1.02
CA PRO A 78 10.90 -23.22 -1.64
C PRO A 78 11.01 -23.27 -3.17
N GLU A 79 10.14 -24.04 -3.81
CA GLU A 79 10.10 -24.19 -5.27
C GLU A 79 9.14 -23.18 -5.94
N ASN A 80 8.24 -22.60 -5.17
CA ASN A 80 7.28 -21.61 -5.62
C ASN A 80 6.91 -20.65 -4.46
N PRO A 81 6.25 -19.51 -4.73
CA PRO A 81 5.92 -18.54 -3.68
C PRO A 81 5.01 -19.11 -2.58
N GLU A 82 4.16 -20.09 -2.89
CA GLU A 82 3.32 -20.73 -1.88
C GLU A 82 4.17 -21.54 -0.88
N SER A 83 5.12 -22.35 -1.37
CA SER A 83 6.06 -23.08 -0.52
C SER A 83 7.02 -22.16 0.23
N LEU A 84 7.36 -20.98 -0.32
CA LEU A 84 8.09 -19.94 0.40
C LEU A 84 7.30 -19.48 1.63
N TRP A 85 6.01 -19.17 1.49
CA TRP A 85 5.17 -18.78 2.61
C TRP A 85 4.94 -19.91 3.61
N GLN A 86 4.85 -21.15 3.14
CA GLN A 86 4.82 -22.33 4.03
C GLN A 86 6.09 -22.41 4.87
N MET A 87 7.25 -22.18 4.27
CA MET A 87 8.54 -22.15 4.97
C MET A 87 8.58 -21.02 6.02
N ILE A 88 8.15 -19.82 5.66
CA ILE A 88 8.10 -18.66 6.56
C ILE A 88 7.20 -18.97 7.76
N LEU A 89 5.99 -19.44 7.50
CA LEU A 89 5.01 -19.73 8.53
C LEU A 89 5.46 -20.86 9.47
N LEU A 90 6.07 -21.93 8.96
CA LEU A 90 6.59 -23.02 9.79
C LEU A 90 7.66 -22.59 10.79
N ARG A 91 8.38 -21.51 10.47
CA ARG A 91 9.38 -20.91 11.37
C ARG A 91 8.78 -19.94 12.38
N SER A 92 7.49 -19.59 12.22
CA SER A 92 6.80 -18.64 13.07
C SER A 92 5.96 -19.32 14.14
N PRO A 93 5.82 -18.71 15.34
CA PRO A 93 4.90 -19.17 16.38
C PRO A 93 3.42 -19.24 15.95
N VAL A 94 3.04 -18.54 14.87
CA VAL A 94 1.66 -18.52 14.37
C VAL A 94 1.19 -19.92 13.98
N TYR A 95 2.07 -20.78 13.51
CA TYR A 95 1.71 -22.13 13.08
C TYR A 95 1.11 -22.98 14.22
N ASP A 96 1.64 -22.86 15.45
CA ASP A 96 1.06 -23.50 16.62
C ASP A 96 -0.35 -22.97 16.93
N LYS A 97 -0.59 -21.70 16.70
CA LYS A 97 -1.90 -21.08 16.89
C LYS A 97 -2.91 -21.53 15.83
N LEU A 98 -2.52 -21.61 14.56
CA LEU A 98 -3.37 -22.06 13.46
C LEU A 98 -3.83 -23.51 13.61
N LEU A 99 -3.04 -24.35 14.29
CA LEU A 99 -3.35 -25.74 14.55
C LEU A 99 -4.23 -25.97 15.78
N LYS A 100 -4.51 -24.92 16.57
CA LYS A 100 -5.46 -24.99 17.71
C LYS A 100 -6.87 -24.83 17.16
N SER A 101 -7.78 -25.76 17.50
CA SER A 101 -9.18 -25.63 17.18
C SER A 101 -9.78 -24.41 17.88
N GLY A 102 -10.60 -23.64 17.19
CA GLY A 102 -11.28 -22.45 17.73
C GLY A 102 -10.38 -21.25 18.02
N TYR A 103 -9.12 -21.28 17.57
CA TYR A 103 -8.21 -20.16 17.76
C TYR A 103 -8.79 -18.87 17.18
N SER A 104 -9.10 -17.96 18.09
CA SER A 104 -9.52 -16.58 17.80
C SER A 104 -10.66 -16.41 16.76
N TYR A 105 -11.51 -17.43 16.59
CA TYR A 105 -12.60 -17.37 15.59
C TYR A 105 -13.53 -16.17 15.82
N GLU A 106 -14.00 -15.98 17.05
CA GLU A 106 -14.91 -14.88 17.39
C GLU A 106 -14.23 -13.51 17.20
N THR A 107 -12.98 -13.39 17.63
CA THR A 107 -12.20 -12.17 17.48
C THR A 107 -11.94 -11.85 16.01
N ARG A 108 -11.61 -12.88 15.21
CA ARG A 108 -11.37 -12.71 13.76
C ARG A 108 -12.65 -12.29 13.06
N SER A 109 -13.78 -12.94 13.35
CA SER A 109 -15.10 -12.59 12.78
C SER A 109 -15.50 -11.14 13.10
N ALA A 110 -15.28 -10.71 14.35
CA ALA A 110 -15.54 -9.33 14.74
C ALA A 110 -14.66 -8.32 13.96
N MET A 111 -13.38 -8.64 13.76
CA MET A 111 -12.47 -7.79 12.96
C MET A 111 -12.85 -7.77 11.48
N GLU A 112 -13.29 -8.91 10.91
CA GLU A 112 -13.78 -8.98 9.54
C GLU A 112 -15.04 -8.13 9.35
N ASP A 113 -15.95 -8.12 10.32
CA ASP A 113 -17.14 -7.28 10.28
C ASP A 113 -16.80 -5.78 10.38
N MET A 114 -15.83 -5.41 11.22
CA MET A 114 -15.30 -4.03 11.25
C MET A 114 -14.70 -3.62 9.89
N MET A 115 -13.98 -4.52 9.23
CA MET A 115 -13.40 -4.25 7.91
C MET A 115 -14.47 -4.07 6.84
N LYS A 116 -15.51 -4.90 6.83
CA LYS A 116 -16.67 -4.75 5.94
C LYS A 116 -17.37 -3.40 6.14
N GLU A 117 -17.54 -2.98 7.40
CA GLU A 117 -18.11 -1.68 7.71
C GLU A 117 -17.24 -0.52 7.22
N TYR A 118 -15.92 -0.62 7.41
CA TYR A 118 -14.95 0.36 6.88
C TYR A 118 -15.07 0.48 5.35
N LEU A 119 -15.03 -0.64 4.62
CA LEU A 119 -15.12 -0.66 3.16
C LEU A 119 -16.45 -0.09 2.67
N SER A 120 -17.56 -0.43 3.33
CA SER A 120 -18.89 0.10 3.00
C SER A 120 -18.98 1.62 3.20
N ARG A 121 -18.42 2.14 4.28
CA ARG A 121 -18.36 3.59 4.53
C ARG A 121 -17.46 4.31 3.52
N ALA A 122 -16.31 3.71 3.17
CA ALA A 122 -15.41 4.26 2.17
C ALA A 122 -16.08 4.34 0.79
N GLU A 123 -16.87 3.33 0.42
CA GLU A 123 -17.65 3.33 -0.82
C GLU A 123 -18.74 4.41 -0.82
N GLN A 124 -19.52 4.51 0.26
CA GLN A 124 -20.56 5.53 0.41
C GLN A 124 -20.01 6.96 0.34
N ASN A 125 -18.79 7.16 0.84
CA ASN A 125 -18.12 8.46 0.85
C ASN A 125 -17.30 8.74 -0.42
N ASN A 126 -17.36 7.86 -1.44
CA ASN A 126 -16.53 7.94 -2.64
C ASN A 126 -15.02 8.07 -2.32
N SER A 127 -14.56 7.39 -1.26
CA SER A 127 -13.18 7.47 -0.82
C SER A 127 -12.23 6.56 -1.62
N PHE A 128 -12.72 5.75 -2.56
CA PHE A 128 -11.87 4.92 -3.41
C PHE A 128 -11.40 5.68 -4.65
N TYR A 129 -10.13 5.54 -4.95
CA TYR A 129 -9.54 5.94 -6.22
C TYR A 129 -9.78 4.84 -7.25
N ILE A 130 -10.55 5.17 -8.29
CA ILE A 130 -11.00 4.18 -9.29
C ILE A 130 -10.12 4.28 -10.54
N ASP A 131 -9.20 3.33 -10.67
CA ASP A 131 -8.39 3.10 -11.85
C ASP A 131 -8.21 1.59 -12.04
N SER A 132 -9.01 1.00 -12.89
CA SER A 132 -9.03 -0.45 -13.12
C SER A 132 -7.72 -1.00 -13.69
N TYR A 133 -6.98 -0.21 -14.46
CA TYR A 133 -5.70 -0.63 -15.01
C TYR A 133 -4.62 -0.66 -13.94
N LEU A 134 -4.51 0.39 -13.14
CA LEU A 134 -3.58 0.45 -12.01
C LEU A 134 -3.90 -0.64 -10.99
N GLU A 135 -5.17 -0.80 -10.61
CA GLU A 135 -5.62 -1.82 -9.67
C GLU A 135 -5.23 -3.24 -10.15
N ALA A 136 -5.45 -3.55 -11.43
CA ALA A 136 -5.06 -4.83 -12.02
C ALA A 136 -3.54 -5.05 -12.00
N ARG A 137 -2.74 -4.01 -12.26
CA ARG A 137 -1.27 -4.08 -12.21
C ARG A 137 -0.78 -4.32 -10.79
N LEU A 138 -1.29 -3.58 -9.81
CA LEU A 138 -0.95 -3.75 -8.39
C LEU A 138 -1.39 -5.13 -7.89
N TYR A 139 -2.58 -5.60 -8.26
CA TYR A 139 -3.05 -6.93 -7.90
C TYR A 139 -2.19 -8.04 -8.51
N ALA A 140 -1.64 -7.84 -9.71
CA ALA A 140 -0.72 -8.79 -10.31
C ALA A 140 0.60 -8.91 -9.50
N ILE A 141 1.12 -7.82 -8.95
CA ILE A 141 2.27 -7.84 -8.04
C ILE A 141 1.90 -8.58 -6.75
N LEU A 142 0.77 -8.25 -6.16
CA LEU A 142 0.27 -8.88 -4.94
C LEU A 142 0.12 -10.41 -5.09
N ARG A 143 -0.41 -10.87 -6.21
CA ARG A 143 -0.55 -12.31 -6.52
C ARG A 143 0.80 -13.02 -6.69
N LYS A 144 1.83 -12.33 -7.14
CA LYS A 144 3.20 -12.87 -7.14
C LYS A 144 3.73 -12.99 -5.71
N VAL A 145 3.52 -11.95 -4.90
CA VAL A 145 3.97 -11.93 -3.51
C VAL A 145 3.29 -13.01 -2.67
N TYR A 146 1.96 -13.14 -2.78
CA TYR A 146 1.16 -14.04 -1.95
C TYR A 146 0.09 -14.78 -2.75
N PRO A 147 0.43 -15.87 -3.45
CA PRO A 147 -0.52 -16.65 -4.23
C PRO A 147 -1.38 -17.61 -3.39
N VAL A 148 -1.34 -17.50 -2.05
CA VAL A 148 -2.06 -18.40 -1.14
C VAL A 148 -3.56 -18.29 -1.34
N ARG A 149 -4.21 -19.44 -1.50
CA ARG A 149 -5.66 -19.50 -1.63
C ARG A 149 -6.32 -19.35 -0.27
N HIS A 150 -7.45 -18.66 -0.26
CA HIS A 150 -8.30 -18.57 0.92
C HIS A 150 -8.86 -19.95 1.29
N THR A 151 -8.74 -20.31 2.57
CA THR A 151 -9.36 -21.52 3.16
C THR A 151 -9.87 -21.18 4.55
N ASP A 152 -10.77 -22.00 5.11
CA ASP A 152 -11.32 -21.80 6.46
C ASP A 152 -10.25 -21.70 7.58
N ARG A 153 -9.06 -22.18 7.34
CA ARG A 153 -7.94 -22.18 8.31
C ARG A 153 -6.80 -21.26 7.94
N ARG A 154 -6.76 -20.80 6.68
CA ARG A 154 -5.70 -19.95 6.16
C ARG A 154 -6.31 -18.93 5.23
N PRO A 155 -6.57 -17.72 5.74
CA PRO A 155 -7.09 -16.67 4.89
C PRO A 155 -6.08 -16.31 3.79
N GLY A 156 -6.58 -16.15 2.58
CA GLY A 156 -5.82 -15.65 1.43
C GLY A 156 -6.18 -14.20 1.15
N ILE A 157 -5.38 -13.54 0.35
CA ILE A 157 -5.72 -12.21 -0.16
C ILE A 157 -6.85 -12.34 -1.19
N VAL A 158 -7.95 -11.64 -0.96
CA VAL A 158 -9.16 -11.71 -1.78
C VAL A 158 -9.33 -10.52 -2.70
N SER A 159 -8.88 -9.33 -2.27
CA SER A 159 -9.03 -8.11 -3.06
C SER A 159 -7.94 -7.07 -2.74
N LEU A 160 -7.87 -6.05 -3.59
CA LEU A 160 -7.06 -4.84 -3.39
C LEU A 160 -7.99 -3.64 -3.56
N ARG A 161 -7.82 -2.61 -2.74
CA ARG A 161 -8.53 -1.34 -2.82
C ARG A 161 -7.55 -0.18 -2.73
N ILE A 162 -7.72 0.82 -3.60
CA ILE A 162 -6.95 2.06 -3.55
C ILE A 162 -7.83 3.13 -2.91
N VAL A 163 -7.33 3.74 -1.83
CA VAL A 163 -8.02 4.83 -1.11
C VAL A 163 -7.44 6.17 -1.52
N SER A 164 -8.33 7.14 -1.78
CA SER A 164 -8.02 8.52 -2.14
C SER A 164 -7.52 9.31 -0.91
N GLU A 165 -6.33 8.96 -0.42
CA GLU A 165 -5.70 9.57 0.75
C GLU A 165 -4.27 9.95 0.43
N ILE A 166 -3.91 11.22 0.74
CA ILE A 166 -2.57 11.75 0.46
C ILE A 166 -1.50 11.20 1.43
N ALA A 167 -1.88 10.85 2.65
CA ALA A 167 -0.96 10.24 3.60
C ALA A 167 -0.52 8.85 3.10
N PRO A 168 0.80 8.53 3.11
CA PRO A 168 1.28 7.24 2.65
C PRO A 168 0.97 6.16 3.67
N ASP A 169 0.05 5.26 3.34
CA ASP A 169 -0.34 4.13 4.19
C ASP A 169 -0.74 2.90 3.36
N ALA A 170 -0.56 1.71 3.93
CA ALA A 170 -1.03 0.44 3.39
C ALA A 170 -1.24 -0.56 4.52
N TRP A 171 -2.24 -1.46 4.37
CA TRP A 171 -2.47 -2.56 5.31
C TRP A 171 -3.30 -3.67 4.67
N VAL A 172 -3.19 -4.88 5.20
CA VAL A 172 -4.10 -5.99 4.85
C VAL A 172 -5.12 -6.17 5.95
N GLY A 173 -6.39 -6.01 5.61
CA GLY A 173 -7.50 -6.26 6.53
C GLY A 173 -7.63 -7.73 6.91
N PRO A 174 -8.33 -8.03 8.02
CA PRO A 174 -8.53 -9.41 8.50
C PRO A 174 -9.33 -10.28 7.53
N ASP A 175 -10.10 -9.66 6.65
CA ASP A 175 -10.84 -10.30 5.55
C ASP A 175 -9.97 -10.65 4.33
N GLY A 176 -8.68 -10.28 4.34
CA GLY A 176 -7.75 -10.47 3.23
C GLY A 176 -7.83 -9.39 2.15
N THR A 177 -8.41 -8.23 2.45
CA THR A 177 -8.36 -7.07 1.54
C THR A 177 -7.11 -6.27 1.79
N LEU A 178 -6.24 -6.12 0.77
CA LEU A 178 -5.15 -5.13 0.82
C LEU A 178 -5.74 -3.74 0.51
N VAL A 179 -5.55 -2.81 1.41
CA VAL A 179 -5.84 -1.38 1.22
C VAL A 179 -4.52 -0.66 1.04
N ILE A 180 -4.44 0.23 0.05
CA ILE A 180 -3.28 1.07 -0.23
C ILE A 180 -3.75 2.48 -0.56
N THR A 181 -3.11 3.50 0.00
CA THR A 181 -3.45 4.88 -0.28
C THR A 181 -2.80 5.39 -1.57
N THR A 182 -3.40 6.38 -2.20
CA THR A 182 -2.79 7.08 -3.34
C THR A 182 -1.46 7.72 -2.95
N GLY A 183 -1.32 8.20 -1.71
CA GLY A 183 -0.08 8.72 -1.15
C GLY A 183 1.03 7.68 -1.10
N MET A 184 0.72 6.44 -0.68
CA MET A 184 1.69 5.36 -0.68
C MET A 184 2.16 5.00 -2.09
N ILE A 185 1.23 4.90 -3.06
CA ILE A 185 1.57 4.63 -4.46
C ILE A 185 2.48 5.72 -5.03
N ALA A 186 2.20 6.99 -4.73
CA ALA A 186 2.98 8.13 -5.18
C ALA A 186 4.35 8.26 -4.49
N ALA A 187 4.50 7.71 -3.28
CA ALA A 187 5.76 7.74 -2.54
C ALA A 187 6.82 6.80 -3.13
N LEU A 188 6.41 5.68 -3.74
CA LEU A 188 7.34 4.65 -4.22
C LEU A 188 7.90 4.98 -5.62
N ASP A 189 9.13 4.53 -5.90
CA ASP A 189 9.84 4.81 -7.14
C ASP A 189 9.78 3.68 -8.17
N ASN A 190 9.43 2.44 -7.78
CA ASN A 190 9.41 1.30 -8.70
C ASN A 190 8.56 0.12 -8.21
N GLU A 191 8.29 -0.85 -9.12
CA GLU A 191 7.52 -2.06 -8.81
C GLU A 191 8.19 -2.96 -7.75
N THR A 192 9.52 -2.90 -7.58
CA THR A 192 10.22 -3.73 -6.59
C THR A 192 10.02 -3.20 -5.17
N GLU A 193 9.96 -1.87 -5.01
CA GLU A 193 9.56 -1.24 -3.74
C GLU A 193 8.09 -1.55 -3.41
N MET A 194 7.21 -1.51 -4.41
CA MET A 194 5.82 -1.93 -4.25
C MET A 194 5.72 -3.42 -3.83
N MET A 195 6.56 -4.28 -4.40
CA MET A 195 6.65 -5.69 -4.00
C MET A 195 7.14 -5.82 -2.55
N ALA A 196 8.12 -5.02 -2.12
CA ALA A 196 8.63 -5.01 -0.75
C ALA A 196 7.55 -4.59 0.24
N LEU A 197 6.82 -3.52 -0.05
CA LEU A 197 5.66 -3.05 0.73
C LEU A 197 4.60 -4.15 0.85
N MET A 198 4.16 -4.68 -0.28
CA MET A 198 3.12 -5.73 -0.28
C MET A 198 3.55 -6.97 0.49
N ALA A 199 4.83 -7.35 0.41
CA ALA A 199 5.36 -8.49 1.15
C ALA A 199 5.37 -8.23 2.67
N GLN A 200 5.65 -7.00 3.09
CA GLN A 200 5.60 -6.58 4.49
C GLN A 200 4.18 -6.59 5.03
N GLU A 201 3.22 -5.98 4.31
CA GLU A 201 1.83 -5.90 4.75
C GLU A 201 1.15 -7.29 4.76
N VAL A 202 1.44 -8.11 3.74
CA VAL A 202 1.02 -9.52 3.74
C VAL A 202 1.62 -10.30 4.89
N ALA A 203 2.86 -10.01 5.31
CA ALA A 203 3.46 -10.67 6.47
C ALA A 203 2.71 -10.34 7.76
N HIS A 204 2.31 -9.08 7.97
CA HIS A 204 1.48 -8.71 9.12
C HIS A 204 0.17 -9.51 9.16
N PHE A 205 -0.47 -9.70 8.01
CA PHE A 205 -1.67 -10.51 7.87
C PHE A 205 -1.40 -12.01 8.10
N ALA A 206 -0.41 -12.58 7.41
CA ALA A 206 -0.12 -14.01 7.46
C ALA A 206 0.41 -14.47 8.84
N LEU A 207 1.07 -13.58 9.58
CA LEU A 207 1.58 -13.82 10.94
C LEU A 207 0.58 -13.44 12.04
N ASP A 208 -0.65 -13.03 11.68
CA ASP A 208 -1.70 -12.64 12.62
C ASP A 208 -1.29 -11.48 13.58
N HIS A 209 -0.46 -10.55 13.11
CA HIS A 209 -0.01 -9.42 13.94
C HIS A 209 -1.20 -8.54 14.36
N HIS A 210 -2.11 -8.21 13.44
CA HIS A 210 -3.30 -7.41 13.74
C HIS A 210 -4.23 -8.08 14.75
N LEU A 211 -4.44 -9.39 14.59
CA LEU A 211 -5.25 -10.17 15.54
C LEU A 211 -4.62 -10.19 16.94
N SER A 212 -3.29 -10.33 16.99
CA SER A 212 -2.55 -10.31 18.25
C SER A 212 -2.64 -8.95 18.95
N ASN A 213 -2.53 -7.85 18.17
CA ASN A 213 -2.64 -6.49 18.67
C ASN A 213 -4.07 -6.16 19.15
N TYR A 214 -5.08 -6.56 18.40
CA TYR A 214 -6.49 -6.40 18.80
C TYR A 214 -6.82 -7.17 20.08
N SER A 215 -6.39 -8.43 20.17
CA SER A 215 -6.56 -9.25 21.38
C SER A 215 -5.85 -8.66 22.60
N ALA A 216 -4.65 -8.08 22.38
CA ALA A 216 -3.90 -7.39 23.43
C ALA A 216 -4.62 -6.10 23.88
N ALA A 217 -5.16 -5.33 22.94
CA ALA A 217 -5.92 -4.12 23.25
C ALA A 217 -7.17 -4.44 24.09
N LEU A 218 -7.95 -5.44 23.69
CA LEU A 218 -9.09 -5.92 24.51
C LEU A 218 -8.67 -6.36 25.91
N ALA A 219 -7.54 -7.07 26.03
CA ALA A 219 -7.03 -7.50 27.33
C ALA A 219 -6.63 -6.30 28.21
N LEU A 220 -6.14 -5.20 27.63
CA LEU A 220 -5.79 -3.98 28.34
C LEU A 220 -7.03 -3.21 28.84
N GLU A 221 -8.12 -3.21 28.11
CA GLU A 221 -9.37 -2.64 28.57
C GLU A 221 -9.86 -3.35 29.86
N ILE A 222 -9.61 -4.68 29.95
CA ILE A 222 -9.96 -5.49 31.12
C ILE A 222 -8.91 -5.31 32.24
N ASN A 223 -7.63 -5.23 31.89
CA ASN A 223 -6.52 -5.10 32.85
C ASN A 223 -5.38 -4.20 32.33
N PRO A 224 -5.33 -2.91 32.73
CA PRO A 224 -4.30 -1.97 32.31
C PRO A 224 -2.85 -2.37 32.66
N ALA A 225 -2.64 -3.28 33.63
CA ALA A 225 -1.31 -3.76 33.99
C ALA A 225 -0.65 -4.60 32.88
N LEU A 226 -1.40 -5.03 31.86
CA LEU A 226 -0.89 -5.77 30.71
C LEU A 226 -0.22 -4.89 29.63
N GLY A 227 0.01 -3.60 29.90
CA GLY A 227 0.59 -2.62 28.98
C GLY A 227 1.92 -3.03 28.32
N ASN A 228 2.63 -4.01 28.90
CA ASN A 228 3.85 -4.55 28.29
C ASN A 228 3.58 -5.45 27.06
N LEU A 229 2.35 -5.94 26.88
CA LEU A 229 1.99 -6.76 25.71
C LEU A 229 1.89 -5.95 24.41
N ILE A 230 1.61 -4.63 24.49
CA ILE A 230 1.51 -3.73 23.33
C ILE A 230 2.90 -3.31 22.81
N ARG A 231 3.96 -3.46 23.58
CA ARG A 231 5.32 -3.09 23.17
C ARG A 231 5.94 -3.99 22.08
N ASN A 232 5.20 -4.97 21.59
CA ASN A 232 5.68 -5.90 20.57
C ASN A 232 5.63 -5.39 19.13
N ASN A 233 5.15 -4.15 18.88
CA ASN A 233 5.09 -3.61 17.51
C ASN A 233 6.45 -3.65 16.81
N ARG A 234 7.53 -3.27 17.49
CA ARG A 234 8.88 -3.30 16.89
C ARG A 234 9.32 -4.71 16.47
N GLN A 235 9.00 -5.72 17.27
CA GLN A 235 9.32 -7.11 16.91
C GLN A 235 8.49 -7.57 15.73
N GLN A 236 7.21 -7.23 15.68
CA GLN A 236 6.31 -7.55 14.57
C GLN A 236 6.77 -6.89 13.26
N GLU A 237 7.22 -5.62 13.34
CA GLU A 237 7.82 -4.94 12.19
C GLU A 237 9.09 -5.64 11.69
N MET A 238 9.95 -6.07 12.61
CA MET A 238 11.16 -6.83 12.24
C MET A 238 10.84 -8.20 11.64
N GLU A 239 9.79 -8.88 12.12
CA GLU A 239 9.31 -10.14 11.55
C GLU A 239 8.76 -9.91 10.14
N ALA A 240 7.97 -8.86 9.94
CA ALA A 240 7.43 -8.48 8.63
C ALA A 240 8.54 -8.09 7.63
N ASP A 241 9.53 -7.30 8.08
CA ASP A 241 10.72 -6.96 7.29
C ASP A 241 11.51 -8.21 6.85
N ASN A 242 11.70 -9.18 7.75
CA ASN A 242 12.39 -10.42 7.42
C ASN A 242 11.61 -11.27 6.40
N CYS A 243 10.28 -11.24 6.47
CA CYS A 243 9.44 -11.87 5.44
C CYS A 243 9.59 -11.15 4.09
N ALA A 244 9.53 -9.83 4.07
CA ALA A 244 9.70 -9.03 2.87
C ALA A 244 11.06 -9.28 2.22
N THR A 245 12.15 -9.30 3.00
CA THR A 245 13.49 -9.62 2.49
C THR A 245 13.58 -11.04 1.94
N SER A 246 12.88 -12.00 2.55
CA SER A 246 12.81 -13.39 2.06
C SER A 246 12.09 -13.47 0.71
N VAL A 247 10.99 -12.73 0.54
CA VAL A 247 10.25 -12.64 -0.73
C VAL A 247 11.11 -11.97 -1.79
N LEU A 248 11.73 -10.84 -1.51
CA LEU A 248 12.65 -10.17 -2.44
C LEU A 248 13.78 -11.09 -2.88
N SER A 249 14.43 -11.77 -1.94
CA SER A 249 15.52 -12.70 -2.24
C SER A 249 15.07 -13.88 -3.12
N TYR A 250 13.87 -14.41 -2.88
CA TYR A 250 13.28 -15.46 -3.70
C TYR A 250 13.14 -15.03 -5.18
N TYR A 251 12.80 -13.77 -5.43
CA TYR A 251 12.72 -13.20 -6.77
C TYR A 251 14.05 -12.65 -7.30
N GLY A 252 15.16 -12.93 -6.63
CA GLY A 252 16.49 -12.43 -7.02
C GLY A 252 16.63 -10.91 -6.89
N LYS A 253 15.80 -10.27 -6.08
CA LYS A 253 15.84 -8.83 -5.81
C LYS A 253 16.67 -8.53 -4.57
N SER A 254 17.35 -7.38 -4.57
CA SER A 254 18.08 -6.93 -3.39
C SER A 254 17.11 -6.57 -2.25
N PHE A 255 17.45 -6.95 -1.02
CA PHE A 255 16.75 -6.50 0.18
C PHE A 255 16.86 -4.98 0.42
N SER A 256 17.81 -4.30 -0.25
CA SER A 256 17.96 -2.83 -0.20
C SER A 256 16.72 -2.09 -0.69
N PHE A 257 15.87 -2.73 -1.53
CA PHE A 257 14.60 -2.14 -1.95
C PHE A 257 13.62 -1.92 -0.79
N LEU A 258 13.67 -2.74 0.25
CA LEU A 258 12.90 -2.49 1.48
C LEU A 258 13.39 -1.21 2.17
N GLY A 259 14.71 -0.98 2.23
CA GLY A 259 15.27 0.24 2.78
C GLY A 259 14.94 1.48 1.93
N SER A 260 14.93 1.36 0.59
CA SER A 260 14.51 2.45 -0.31
C SER A 260 13.04 2.79 -0.11
N MET A 261 12.17 1.79 -0.07
CA MET A 261 10.74 1.96 0.21
C MET A 261 10.51 2.74 1.51
N LEU A 262 11.15 2.33 2.61
CA LEU A 262 11.01 3.02 3.89
C LEU A 262 11.51 4.47 3.83
N ARG A 263 12.63 4.75 3.16
CA ARG A 263 13.14 6.12 2.98
C ARG A 263 12.19 6.98 2.16
N ASN A 264 11.68 6.46 1.06
CA ASN A 264 10.72 7.18 0.21
C ASN A 264 9.44 7.55 0.97
N VAL A 265 8.94 6.66 1.82
CA VAL A 265 7.78 6.93 2.69
C VAL A 265 8.11 8.02 3.72
N ILE A 266 9.31 7.99 4.33
CA ILE A 266 9.77 9.03 5.27
C ILE A 266 9.86 10.38 4.55
N ASP A 267 10.58 10.44 3.42
CA ASP A 267 10.80 11.66 2.66
C ASP A 267 9.47 12.27 2.19
N TYR A 268 8.54 11.44 1.77
CA TYR A 268 7.19 11.87 1.39
C TYR A 268 6.43 12.48 2.59
N GLY A 269 6.49 11.82 3.75
CA GLY A 269 5.86 12.30 4.98
C GLY A 269 6.48 13.62 5.48
N GLU A 270 7.81 13.79 5.37
CA GLU A 270 8.50 15.03 5.72
C GLU A 270 8.03 16.21 4.84
N LEU A 271 7.80 15.98 3.55
CA LEU A 271 7.27 16.99 2.63
C LEU A 271 5.82 17.41 2.94
N MET A 272 5.05 16.55 3.60
CA MET A 272 3.73 16.90 4.13
C MET A 272 3.80 17.80 5.39
N GLY A 273 4.99 18.03 5.95
CA GLY A 273 5.15 18.79 7.18
C GLY A 273 4.60 18.12 8.42
N SER A 274 4.21 16.86 8.33
CA SER A 274 3.73 16.07 9.44
C SER A 274 4.62 14.84 9.64
N PHE A 275 5.01 14.57 10.89
CA PHE A 275 5.62 13.31 11.31
C PHE A 275 4.57 12.18 11.27
N TYR A 276 3.88 12.00 10.14
CA TYR A 276 2.91 10.93 10.01
C TYR A 276 3.64 9.63 9.62
N LEU A 277 4.26 9.02 10.61
CA LEU A 277 4.81 7.67 10.51
C LEU A 277 4.03 6.68 11.40
N GLY A 278 2.75 6.97 11.67
CA GLY A 278 1.92 6.19 12.57
C GLY A 278 1.82 4.71 12.18
N SER A 279 1.81 4.42 10.87
CA SER A 279 1.74 3.06 10.34
C SER A 279 3.12 2.40 10.14
N PHE A 280 4.21 3.16 10.27
CA PHE A 280 5.58 2.66 10.09
C PHE A 280 6.47 2.98 11.29
N PRO A 281 6.23 2.33 12.46
CA PRO A 281 7.02 2.58 13.64
C PRO A 281 8.51 2.27 13.39
N ASP A 282 9.37 3.13 13.93
CA ASP A 282 10.83 3.03 13.77
C ASP A 282 11.34 3.00 12.31
N ALA A 283 10.56 3.52 11.34
CA ALA A 283 10.88 3.46 9.90
C ALA A 283 12.32 3.90 9.60
N LYS A 284 12.79 5.00 10.20
CA LYS A 284 14.16 5.49 10.03
C LYS A 284 15.20 4.47 10.49
N SER A 285 15.04 3.92 11.69
CA SER A 285 15.94 2.91 12.24
C SER A 285 15.91 1.61 11.43
N ARG A 286 14.75 1.26 10.86
CA ARG A 286 14.59 0.12 9.97
C ARG A 286 15.24 0.37 8.61
N ALA A 287 15.05 1.55 8.02
CA ALA A 287 15.70 1.96 6.76
C ALA A 287 17.23 1.96 6.88
N ASP A 288 17.78 2.42 8.00
CA ASP A 288 19.22 2.44 8.27
C ASP A 288 19.86 1.04 8.33
N LYS A 289 19.08 0.02 8.61
CA LYS A 289 19.52 -1.38 8.59
C LYS A 289 19.84 -1.87 7.17
N TYR A 290 19.25 -1.25 6.15
CA TYR A 290 19.38 -1.60 4.73
C TYR A 290 20.12 -0.47 3.97
N LYS A 291 21.38 -0.19 4.38
CA LYS A 291 22.14 1.03 4.01
C LYS A 291 22.46 1.20 2.53
N ASP A 292 22.57 0.11 1.79
CA ASP A 292 22.89 0.16 0.37
C ASP A 292 21.66 0.51 -0.46
N ALA A 293 21.18 1.76 -0.31
CA ALA A 293 20.04 2.25 -1.08
C ALA A 293 20.31 2.15 -2.57
N ILE A 294 19.49 1.38 -3.25
CA ILE A 294 19.43 1.39 -4.71
C ILE A 294 18.51 2.54 -5.10
N ILE A 295 19.02 3.53 -5.79
CA ILE A 295 18.20 4.52 -6.49
C ILE A 295 17.87 3.89 -7.85
N ASP A 296 16.79 3.14 -7.91
CA ASP A 296 16.28 2.54 -9.14
C ASP A 296 14.93 3.17 -9.46
N LYS A 297 14.96 4.23 -10.27
CA LYS A 297 13.73 4.87 -10.78
C LYS A 297 13.31 4.16 -12.05
N SER A 298 12.08 3.69 -12.06
CA SER A 298 11.50 3.02 -13.21
C SER A 298 10.60 3.97 -13.99
N ALA A 299 11.03 4.34 -15.19
CA ALA A 299 10.21 5.18 -16.08
C ALA A 299 8.85 4.54 -16.43
N ASP A 300 8.77 3.22 -16.48
CA ASP A 300 7.50 2.51 -16.73
C ASP A 300 6.58 2.59 -15.51
N TYR A 301 7.15 2.51 -14.29
CA TYR A 301 6.38 2.70 -13.07
C TYR A 301 5.90 4.15 -12.95
N ASP A 302 6.77 5.13 -13.23
CA ASP A 302 6.40 6.55 -13.21
C ASP A 302 5.24 6.85 -14.17
N LYS A 303 5.27 6.29 -15.37
CA LYS A 303 4.14 6.42 -16.33
C LYS A 303 2.86 5.76 -15.82
N LEU A 304 2.98 4.60 -15.20
CA LEU A 304 1.84 3.87 -14.63
C LEU A 304 1.15 4.68 -13.53
N VAL A 305 1.92 5.31 -12.65
CA VAL A 305 1.39 6.02 -11.49
C VAL A 305 1.20 7.53 -11.71
N ALA A 306 1.54 8.05 -12.89
CA ALA A 306 1.43 9.48 -13.21
C ALA A 306 0.04 10.09 -12.91
N PRO A 307 -1.10 9.44 -13.21
CA PRO A 307 -2.42 9.97 -12.83
C PRO A 307 -2.61 10.07 -11.31
N VAL A 308 -2.08 9.12 -10.55
CA VAL A 308 -2.10 9.15 -9.08
C VAL A 308 -1.21 10.27 -8.56
N ILE A 309 -0.05 10.50 -9.18
CA ILE A 309 0.86 11.59 -8.83
C ILE A 309 0.17 12.94 -9.05
N SER A 310 -0.48 13.17 -10.21
CA SER A 310 -1.24 14.38 -10.49
C SER A 310 -2.39 14.59 -9.49
N TYR A 311 -3.13 13.52 -9.16
CA TYR A 311 -4.17 13.56 -8.14
C TYR A 311 -3.64 13.98 -6.77
N ASN A 312 -2.56 13.34 -6.30
CA ASN A 312 -1.97 13.68 -5.01
C ASN A 312 -1.35 15.07 -5.00
N ALA A 313 -0.79 15.53 -6.13
CA ALA A 313 -0.27 16.90 -6.24
C ALA A 313 -1.39 17.93 -6.10
N PHE A 314 -2.56 17.70 -6.72
CA PHE A 314 -3.74 18.54 -6.56
C PHE A 314 -4.23 18.55 -5.11
N MET A 315 -4.32 17.39 -4.47
CA MET A 315 -4.69 17.28 -3.06
C MET A 315 -3.68 17.97 -2.13
N ALA A 316 -2.37 17.80 -2.40
CA ALA A 316 -1.32 18.47 -1.68
C ALA A 316 -1.43 20.00 -1.80
N TYR A 317 -1.68 20.51 -3.00
CA TYR A 317 -1.88 21.94 -3.24
C TYR A 317 -3.08 22.47 -2.46
N SER A 318 -4.22 21.77 -2.52
CA SER A 318 -5.46 22.17 -1.82
C SER A 318 -5.30 22.21 -0.29
N GLN A 319 -4.40 21.41 0.25
CA GLN A 319 -4.04 21.36 1.67
C GLN A 319 -2.83 22.24 2.02
N SER A 320 -2.35 23.06 1.07
CA SER A 320 -1.19 23.96 1.24
C SER A 320 0.15 23.23 1.45
N HIS A 321 0.27 21.96 1.08
CA HIS A 321 1.52 21.20 1.06
C HIS A 321 2.29 21.46 -0.24
N TYR A 322 2.66 22.71 -0.50
CA TYR A 322 3.23 23.15 -1.78
C TYR A 322 4.55 22.46 -2.13
N LEU A 323 5.39 22.13 -1.13
CA LEU A 323 6.65 21.40 -1.36
C LEU A 323 6.38 19.99 -1.90
N LEU A 324 5.40 19.28 -1.33
CA LEU A 324 5.01 17.98 -1.82
C LEU A 324 4.40 18.07 -3.22
N CYS A 325 3.48 19.02 -3.45
CA CYS A 325 2.91 19.28 -4.76
C CYS A 325 3.99 19.49 -5.82
N ARG A 326 4.96 20.37 -5.55
CA ARG A 326 6.10 20.63 -6.41
C ARG A 326 6.89 19.35 -6.71
N ARG A 327 7.26 18.58 -5.70
CA ARG A 327 8.04 17.34 -5.84
C ARG A 327 7.34 16.30 -6.72
N LEU A 328 6.04 16.13 -6.52
CA LEU A 328 5.21 15.19 -7.29
C LEU A 328 5.13 15.60 -8.77
N LEU A 329 4.88 16.87 -9.07
CA LEU A 329 4.75 17.35 -10.44
C LEU A 329 6.09 17.41 -11.18
N GLU A 330 7.19 17.72 -10.49
CA GLU A 330 8.55 17.62 -11.05
C GLU A 330 8.85 16.16 -11.49
N ARG A 331 8.33 15.15 -10.76
CA ARG A 331 8.44 13.74 -11.14
C ARG A 331 7.66 13.43 -12.41
N ASN A 332 6.41 13.92 -12.55
CA ASN A 332 5.63 13.76 -13.78
C ASN A 332 6.29 14.44 -14.99
N ILE A 333 6.90 15.60 -14.80
CA ILE A 333 7.67 16.27 -15.87
C ILE A 333 8.89 15.43 -16.25
N ALA A 334 9.66 14.95 -15.28
CA ALA A 334 10.86 14.15 -15.52
C ALA A 334 10.58 12.84 -16.26
N SER A 335 9.41 12.21 -16.01
CA SER A 335 8.97 11.00 -16.72
C SER A 335 8.33 11.28 -18.09
N GLY A 336 8.11 12.56 -18.45
CA GLY A 336 7.41 12.97 -19.68
C GLY A 336 5.90 12.66 -19.63
N SER A 337 5.32 12.51 -18.43
CA SER A 337 3.91 12.17 -18.22
C SER A 337 3.06 13.38 -17.77
N ALA A 338 3.70 14.53 -17.54
CA ALA A 338 2.99 15.73 -17.11
C ALA A 338 1.98 16.24 -18.13
N THR A 339 0.79 16.57 -17.66
CA THR A 339 -0.25 17.25 -18.44
C THR A 339 -0.06 18.77 -18.41
N ALA A 340 -0.81 19.50 -19.25
CA ALA A 340 -0.84 20.96 -19.18
C ALA A 340 -1.32 21.46 -17.81
N ASP A 341 -2.31 20.79 -17.22
CA ASP A 341 -2.82 21.12 -15.87
C ASP A 341 -1.77 20.86 -14.78
N ASP A 342 -0.96 19.82 -14.90
CA ASP A 342 0.19 19.56 -13.99
C ASP A 342 1.19 20.72 -14.03
N ILE A 343 1.51 21.23 -15.22
CA ILE A 343 2.45 22.35 -15.39
C ILE A 343 1.88 23.63 -14.78
N VAL A 344 0.60 23.90 -14.99
CA VAL A 344 -0.09 25.05 -14.37
C VAL A 344 -0.07 24.93 -12.84
N LEU A 345 -0.44 23.77 -12.33
CA LEU A 345 -0.45 23.52 -10.89
C LEU A 345 0.95 23.62 -10.26
N LEU A 346 1.99 23.14 -10.97
CA LEU A 346 3.37 23.31 -10.53
C LEU A 346 3.77 24.79 -10.47
N SER A 347 3.44 25.57 -11.51
CA SER A 347 3.69 27.01 -11.52
C SER A 347 2.97 27.74 -10.35
N GLN A 348 1.75 27.32 -10.01
CA GLN A 348 1.01 27.83 -8.85
C GLN A 348 1.69 27.47 -7.54
N ALA A 349 2.15 26.22 -7.39
CA ALA A 349 2.88 25.78 -6.21
C ALA A 349 4.20 26.55 -6.03
N MET A 350 4.95 26.72 -7.13
CA MET A 350 6.18 27.53 -7.13
C MET A 350 5.91 28.97 -6.73
N MET A 351 4.88 29.62 -7.25
CA MET A 351 4.49 30.98 -6.89
C MET A 351 4.17 31.10 -5.38
N ASN A 352 3.53 30.09 -4.79
CA ASN A 352 3.24 30.07 -3.33
C ASN A 352 4.49 29.84 -2.46
N LEU A 353 5.50 29.16 -2.99
CA LEU A 353 6.78 28.92 -2.32
C LEU A 353 7.78 30.05 -2.53
N SER A 354 7.58 30.85 -3.57
CA SER A 354 8.53 31.86 -4.01
C SER A 354 8.74 32.97 -2.98
N GLY A 355 10.02 33.25 -2.72
CA GLY A 355 10.48 34.38 -1.92
C GLY A 355 11.20 35.46 -2.74
N SER A 356 11.30 35.32 -4.08
CA SER A 356 12.09 36.21 -4.93
C SER A 356 11.52 36.32 -6.35
N ASP A 357 11.81 37.47 -7.02
CA ASP A 357 11.45 37.67 -8.44
C ASP A 357 12.06 36.62 -9.37
N HIS A 358 13.20 36.02 -9.00
CA HIS A 358 13.85 34.98 -9.80
C HIS A 358 13.02 33.71 -9.82
N GLU A 359 12.52 33.28 -8.67
CA GLU A 359 11.64 32.10 -8.56
C GLU A 359 10.29 32.33 -9.26
N ASP A 360 9.74 33.57 -9.20
CA ASP A 360 8.55 33.95 -9.95
C ASP A 360 8.78 33.93 -11.46
N LEU A 361 9.99 34.30 -11.93
CA LEU A 361 10.36 34.18 -13.34
C LEU A 361 10.51 32.73 -13.80
N GLU A 362 11.00 31.82 -12.96
CA GLU A 362 11.03 30.38 -13.25
C GLU A 362 9.61 29.82 -13.38
N ALA A 363 8.71 30.17 -12.43
CA ALA A 363 7.31 29.78 -12.47
C ALA A 363 6.59 30.34 -13.72
N LEU A 364 6.92 31.59 -14.12
CA LEU A 364 6.40 32.23 -15.33
C LEU A 364 6.89 31.50 -16.60
N ALA A 365 8.19 31.18 -16.68
CA ALA A 365 8.74 30.46 -17.83
C ALA A 365 8.05 29.09 -17.99
N LEU A 366 7.78 28.42 -16.87
CA LEU A 366 7.10 27.13 -16.85
C LEU A 366 5.67 27.24 -17.41
N VAL A 367 4.84 28.17 -16.92
CA VAL A 367 3.46 28.30 -17.43
C VAL A 367 3.43 28.80 -18.88
N ARG A 368 4.40 29.62 -19.30
CA ARG A 368 4.55 30.03 -20.69
C ARG A 368 4.83 28.88 -21.65
N SER A 369 5.51 27.83 -21.21
CA SER A 369 5.68 26.63 -22.02
C SER A 369 4.34 26.00 -22.43
N VAL A 370 3.28 26.20 -21.65
CA VAL A 370 1.90 25.78 -21.97
C VAL A 370 1.19 26.83 -22.84
N THR A 371 1.19 28.10 -22.42
CA THR A 371 0.42 29.15 -23.09
C THR A 371 0.94 29.52 -24.48
N GLU A 372 2.21 29.25 -24.77
CA GLU A 372 2.85 29.53 -26.06
C GLU A 372 2.90 28.32 -26.99
N SER A 373 2.92 27.08 -26.45
CA SER A 373 3.06 25.86 -27.25
C SER A 373 1.74 25.20 -27.62
N LEU A 374 0.69 25.38 -26.83
CA LEU A 374 -0.62 24.75 -27.06
C LEU A 374 -1.57 25.72 -27.79
N GLN A 375 -2.16 25.25 -28.88
CA GLN A 375 -3.17 26.01 -29.62
C GLN A 375 -4.43 26.31 -28.77
N GLU A 376 -4.77 25.38 -27.87
CA GLU A 376 -5.84 25.50 -26.87
C GLU A 376 -5.32 25.24 -25.48
N ALA A 377 -4.54 26.17 -24.93
CA ALA A 377 -4.11 26.07 -23.55
C ALA A 377 -5.31 26.21 -22.59
N PRO A 378 -5.33 25.51 -21.45
CA PRO A 378 -6.40 25.61 -20.48
C PRO A 378 -6.50 27.03 -19.92
N PRO A 379 -7.72 27.57 -19.63
CA PRO A 379 -7.88 28.93 -19.10
C PRO A 379 -7.04 29.24 -17.90
N GLY A 380 -6.86 28.23 -16.99
CA GLY A 380 -6.02 28.35 -15.80
C GLY A 380 -4.56 28.71 -16.10
N ALA A 381 -4.02 28.33 -17.27
CA ALA A 381 -2.67 28.69 -17.67
C ALA A 381 -2.52 30.22 -17.89
N PHE A 382 -3.45 30.83 -18.61
CA PHE A 382 -3.44 32.28 -18.86
C PHE A 382 -3.68 33.07 -17.57
N ARG A 383 -4.55 32.55 -16.69
CA ARG A 383 -4.77 33.15 -15.38
C ARG A 383 -3.49 33.15 -14.54
N GLN A 384 -2.78 32.04 -14.51
CA GLN A 384 -1.52 31.90 -13.77
C GLN A 384 -0.41 32.79 -14.35
N GLU A 385 -0.31 32.86 -15.69
CA GLU A 385 0.60 33.78 -16.37
C GLU A 385 0.33 35.24 -15.97
N ALA A 386 -0.94 35.68 -16.01
CA ALA A 386 -1.34 37.02 -15.63
C ALA A 386 -1.00 37.34 -14.15
N LEU A 387 -1.24 36.41 -13.23
CA LEU A 387 -0.93 36.55 -11.81
C LEU A 387 0.58 36.75 -11.55
N LEU A 388 1.43 35.96 -12.22
CA LEU A 388 2.89 36.07 -12.11
C LEU A 388 3.40 37.38 -12.71
N LEU A 389 2.87 37.79 -13.84
CA LEU A 389 3.21 39.07 -14.48
C LEU A 389 2.82 40.28 -13.63
N LEU A 390 1.65 40.20 -12.98
CA LEU A 390 1.23 41.24 -11.99
C LEU A 390 2.21 41.32 -10.84
N ARG A 391 2.59 40.17 -10.25
CA ARG A 391 3.51 40.10 -9.12
C ARG A 391 4.90 40.64 -9.49
N LEU A 392 5.36 40.42 -10.72
CA LEU A 392 6.61 40.94 -11.28
C LEU A 392 6.52 42.42 -11.76
N GLY A 393 5.34 43.05 -11.67
CA GLY A 393 5.14 44.44 -12.11
C GLY A 393 5.17 44.67 -13.63
N ARG A 394 5.02 43.60 -14.45
CA ARG A 394 5.12 43.63 -15.92
C ARG A 394 3.77 43.97 -16.56
N ARG A 395 3.27 45.21 -16.32
CA ARG A 395 1.91 45.64 -16.68
C ARG A 395 1.51 45.39 -18.12
N GLY A 396 2.35 45.75 -19.11
CA GLY A 396 1.99 45.60 -20.54
C GLY A 396 1.79 44.13 -20.94
N GLU A 397 2.59 43.21 -20.40
CA GLU A 397 2.44 41.78 -20.65
C GLU A 397 1.24 41.20 -19.89
N THR A 398 0.92 41.75 -18.71
CA THR A 398 -0.28 41.38 -17.95
C THR A 398 -1.56 41.61 -18.74
N GLU A 399 -1.70 42.78 -19.39
CA GLU A 399 -2.87 43.07 -20.21
C GLU A 399 -3.04 42.03 -21.33
N THR A 400 -1.96 41.70 -22.03
CA THR A 400 -1.98 40.68 -23.08
C THR A 400 -2.38 39.30 -22.52
N ALA A 401 -1.89 38.92 -21.36
CA ALA A 401 -2.26 37.64 -20.73
C ALA A 401 -3.75 37.64 -20.29
N LEU A 402 -4.25 38.76 -19.77
CA LEU A 402 -5.68 38.94 -19.43
C LEU A 402 -6.60 38.88 -20.65
N ASP A 403 -6.19 39.44 -21.82
CA ASP A 403 -6.94 39.32 -23.06
C ASP A 403 -7.06 37.85 -23.48
N ARG A 404 -5.95 37.12 -23.49
CA ARG A 404 -5.94 35.68 -23.82
C ARG A 404 -6.76 34.86 -22.83
N TYR A 405 -6.72 35.22 -21.52
CA TYR A 405 -7.55 34.57 -20.53
C TYR A 405 -9.03 34.80 -20.78
N GLN A 406 -9.45 36.03 -21.06
CA GLN A 406 -10.84 36.36 -21.41
C GLN A 406 -11.32 35.57 -22.60
N GLU A 407 -10.53 35.50 -23.71
CA GLU A 407 -10.85 34.70 -24.88
C GLU A 407 -11.00 33.21 -24.55
N ALA A 408 -10.15 32.67 -23.68
CA ALA A 408 -10.22 31.29 -23.24
C ALA A 408 -11.51 31.02 -22.43
N LEU A 409 -11.90 31.93 -21.52
CA LEU A 409 -13.15 31.83 -20.75
C LEU A 409 -14.38 31.88 -21.68
N GLU A 410 -14.36 32.72 -22.72
CA GLU A 410 -15.46 32.82 -23.70
C GLU A 410 -15.60 31.54 -24.54
N ARG A 411 -14.48 30.90 -24.92
CA ARG A 411 -14.48 29.57 -25.57
C ARG A 411 -15.09 28.48 -24.68
N GLU A 412 -14.71 28.44 -23.41
CA GLU A 412 -15.27 27.46 -22.49
C GLU A 412 -16.76 27.70 -22.22
N GLU A 413 -17.18 28.94 -22.02
CA GLU A 413 -18.60 29.27 -21.87
C GLU A 413 -19.42 28.80 -23.08
N MET A 414 -18.94 29.04 -24.32
CA MET A 414 -19.59 28.55 -25.51
C MET A 414 -19.71 27.03 -25.55
N LYS A 415 -18.65 26.30 -25.16
CA LYS A 415 -18.68 24.83 -25.09
C LYS A 415 -19.77 24.34 -24.13
N TYR A 416 -19.81 24.90 -22.90
CA TYR A 416 -20.75 24.44 -21.87
C TYR A 416 -22.19 24.88 -22.15
N SER A 417 -22.41 26.06 -22.77
CA SER A 417 -23.73 26.52 -23.19
C SER A 417 -24.37 25.64 -24.26
N GLN A 418 -23.58 24.93 -25.05
CA GLN A 418 -24.04 24.03 -26.11
C GLN A 418 -24.16 22.57 -25.70
N ARG A 419 -23.63 22.19 -24.51
CA ARG A 419 -23.68 20.80 -24.03
C ARG A 419 -25.03 20.48 -23.37
N PRO A 420 -25.61 19.29 -23.62
CA PRO A 420 -26.78 18.84 -22.89
C PRO A 420 -26.38 18.57 -21.42
N GLY A 421 -27.24 18.99 -20.49
CA GLY A 421 -27.02 18.81 -19.05
C GLY A 421 -27.12 20.11 -18.26
N ASP A 422 -27.11 20.03 -16.96
CA ASP A 422 -27.04 21.20 -16.06
C ASP A 422 -25.60 21.60 -15.81
N TRP A 423 -25.18 22.72 -16.40
CA TRP A 423 -23.85 23.31 -16.27
C TRP A 423 -23.87 24.66 -15.54
N SER A 424 -24.95 24.96 -14.81
CA SER A 424 -25.17 26.26 -14.16
C SER A 424 -24.03 26.66 -13.21
N GLU A 425 -23.46 25.72 -12.46
CA GLU A 425 -22.32 25.97 -11.58
C GLU A 425 -21.06 26.35 -12.36
N VAL A 426 -20.77 25.62 -13.46
CA VAL A 426 -19.62 25.92 -14.32
C VAL A 426 -19.77 27.28 -14.97
N LEU A 427 -20.93 27.59 -15.50
CA LEU A 427 -21.21 28.91 -16.12
C LEU A 427 -21.12 30.04 -15.10
N SER A 428 -21.60 29.83 -13.86
CA SER A 428 -21.47 30.79 -12.77
C SER A 428 -20.00 31.03 -12.40
N TYR A 429 -19.19 29.96 -12.34
CA TYR A 429 -17.75 30.10 -12.13
C TYR A 429 -17.07 30.89 -13.25
N LEU A 430 -17.36 30.59 -14.53
CA LEU A 430 -16.80 31.32 -15.67
C LEU A 430 -17.17 32.80 -15.64
N ALA A 431 -18.42 33.14 -15.27
CA ALA A 431 -18.86 34.51 -15.10
C ALA A 431 -18.07 35.22 -13.98
N SER A 432 -17.85 34.58 -12.85
CA SER A 432 -17.05 35.13 -11.75
C SER A 432 -15.58 35.40 -12.14
N GLU A 433 -14.99 34.53 -12.98
CA GLU A 433 -13.64 34.74 -13.49
C GLU A 433 -13.55 35.91 -14.50
N LYS A 434 -14.59 36.13 -15.34
CA LYS A 434 -14.67 37.32 -16.20
C LYS A 434 -14.75 38.61 -15.40
N GLU A 435 -15.49 38.61 -14.27
CA GLU A 435 -15.51 39.75 -13.34
C GLU A 435 -14.14 39.97 -12.71
N TRP A 436 -13.42 38.91 -12.36
CA TRP A 436 -12.06 38.99 -11.84
C TRP A 436 -11.11 39.67 -12.86
N VAL A 437 -11.19 39.28 -14.16
CA VAL A 437 -10.42 39.93 -15.24
C VAL A 437 -10.73 41.43 -15.28
N ALA A 438 -12.01 41.83 -15.30
CA ALA A 438 -12.41 43.22 -15.36
C ALA A 438 -11.88 44.05 -14.16
N ARG A 439 -11.99 43.49 -12.95
CA ARG A 439 -11.46 44.11 -11.71
C ARG A 439 -9.94 44.23 -11.70
N THR A 440 -9.25 43.27 -12.28
CA THR A 440 -7.78 43.23 -12.31
C THR A 440 -7.21 44.29 -13.26
N ARG A 441 -7.86 44.56 -14.37
CA ARG A 441 -7.49 45.66 -15.32
C ARG A 441 -7.65 47.06 -14.74
N THR A 442 -8.51 47.26 -13.74
CA THR A 442 -8.78 48.55 -13.16
C THR A 442 -7.82 48.90 -11.99
N ARG A 443 -6.96 47.98 -11.60
CA ARG A 443 -5.92 48.15 -10.55
C ARG A 443 -4.56 48.41 -11.18
#